data_873647a5c44ab7eb7e1e366240fd9f9a
#
_entry.id   873647a5c44ab7eb7e1e366240fd9f9a
#
_cell.length_a   1.000
_cell.length_b   1.000
_cell.length_c   1.000
_cell.angle_alpha   90.00
_cell.angle_beta   90.00
_cell.angle_gamma   90.00
#
_symmetry.space_group_name_H-M   'P 1'
#
loop_
_entity.id
_entity.type
_entity.pdbx_description
1 polymer ?
#
loop_
_entity_poly.entity_id
_entity_poly.type
_entity_poly.pdbx_seq_one_letter_code
_entity_poly.pdbx_strand_id
1 'polypeptide(L)'
;MNPRVLYHRVAVAEAITWALLLTGMFLKYVTETTELGVQVFGMVHGVVFIAYCLATVLLSVDQRWPLSRLVLGLLAAVPPFVTVPFERYAERSGLLGDDWRLRSEAPRGAVERLTAWLVRRPAQGALVGVVAVAGLTGVALLVGPPA
;
A
#
# COMPACT_ATOMS: atom_id res chain seq x y z
N MET A 1 -15.57 4.20 0.68
CA MET A 1 -14.45 4.55 1.59
C MET A 1 -13.72 5.74 0.99
N ASN A 2 -13.51 6.79 1.77
CA ASN A 2 -12.83 7.98 1.24
C ASN A 2 -11.30 7.77 1.17
N PRO A 3 -10.55 8.62 0.42
CA PRO A 3 -9.11 8.45 0.27
C PRO A 3 -8.34 8.47 1.59
N ARG A 4 -8.73 9.36 2.51
CA ARG A 4 -8.08 9.50 3.81
C ARG A 4 -8.18 8.22 4.64
N VAL A 5 -9.38 7.64 4.69
CA VAL A 5 -9.62 6.41 5.45
C VAL A 5 -8.89 5.21 4.82
N LEU A 6 -8.93 5.11 3.50
CA LEU A 6 -8.22 4.03 2.79
C LEU A 6 -6.73 4.08 3.08
N TYR A 7 -6.13 5.26 2.92
CA TYR A 7 -4.68 5.40 3.11
C TYR A 7 -4.28 5.15 4.56
N HIS A 8 -5.07 5.63 5.51
CA HIS A 8 -4.83 5.36 6.92
C HIS A 8 -4.84 3.86 7.21
N ARG A 9 -5.81 3.13 6.68
CA ARG A 9 -5.91 1.69 6.90
C ARG A 9 -4.72 0.92 6.33
N VAL A 10 -4.30 1.23 5.10
CA VAL A 10 -3.15 0.52 4.50
C VAL A 10 -1.83 0.91 5.18
N ALA A 11 -1.68 2.16 5.61
CA ALA A 11 -0.48 2.60 6.32
C ALA A 11 -0.35 1.92 7.68
N VAL A 12 -1.45 1.83 8.43
CA VAL A 12 -1.49 1.15 9.74
C VAL A 12 -1.28 -0.36 9.56
N ALA A 13 -1.94 -0.96 8.58
CA ALA A 13 -1.76 -2.39 8.30
C ALA A 13 -0.30 -2.71 7.95
N GLU A 14 0.36 -1.86 7.17
CA GLU A 14 1.76 -2.03 6.82
C GLU A 14 2.66 -1.93 8.06
N ALA A 15 2.40 -0.99 8.95
CA ALA A 15 3.13 -0.86 10.20
C ALA A 15 2.93 -2.08 11.13
N ILE A 16 1.69 -2.57 11.22
CA ILE A 16 1.38 -3.77 12.01
C ILE A 16 2.11 -4.99 11.46
N THR A 17 2.09 -5.19 10.14
CA THR A 17 2.78 -6.32 9.53
C THR A 17 4.30 -6.20 9.65
N TRP A 18 4.86 -5.00 9.67
CA TRP A 18 6.26 -4.79 10.00
C TRP A 18 6.59 -5.27 11.42
N ALA A 19 5.73 -4.94 12.39
CA ALA A 19 5.92 -5.41 13.77
C ALA A 19 5.90 -6.94 13.84
N LEU A 20 4.98 -7.58 13.14
CA LEU A 20 4.89 -9.03 13.08
C LEU A 20 6.12 -9.64 12.40
N LEU A 21 6.57 -9.05 11.29
CA LEU A 21 7.76 -9.51 10.58
C LEU A 21 9.02 -9.39 11.45
N LEU A 22 9.20 -8.26 12.14
CA LEU A 22 10.33 -8.08 13.05
C LEU A 22 10.28 -9.08 14.20
N THR A 23 9.10 -9.41 14.71
CA THR A 23 8.92 -10.45 15.72
C THR A 23 9.35 -11.82 15.18
N GLY A 24 8.93 -12.15 13.94
CA GLY A 24 9.34 -13.37 13.29
C GLY A 24 10.86 -13.45 13.08
N MET A 25 11.48 -12.34 12.67
CA MET A 25 12.93 -12.26 12.51
C MET A 25 13.64 -12.43 13.85
N PHE A 26 13.11 -11.87 14.92
CA PHE A 26 13.66 -12.07 16.27
C PHE A 26 13.63 -13.55 16.64
N LEU A 27 12.52 -14.24 16.41
CA LEU A 27 12.39 -15.67 16.72
C LEU A 27 13.32 -16.54 15.86
N LYS A 28 13.62 -16.13 14.64
CA LYS A 28 14.50 -16.88 13.74
C LYS A 28 15.99 -16.64 14.06
N TYR A 29 16.39 -15.38 14.21
CA TYR A 29 17.80 -15.00 14.24
C TYR A 29 18.36 -14.80 15.64
N VAL A 30 17.56 -14.42 16.62
CA VAL A 30 18.02 -14.15 18.00
C VAL A 30 17.78 -15.34 18.89
N THR A 31 16.55 -15.84 18.98
CA THR A 31 16.19 -16.97 19.85
C THR A 31 16.35 -18.32 19.17
N GLU A 32 16.40 -18.33 17.84
CA GLU A 32 16.54 -19.54 17.01
C GLU A 32 15.48 -20.61 17.32
N THR A 33 14.26 -20.16 17.69
CA THR A 33 13.17 -21.07 18.07
C THR A 33 12.38 -21.57 16.87
N THR A 34 12.16 -20.73 15.84
CA THR A 34 11.34 -21.10 14.68
C THR A 34 11.58 -20.18 13.49
N GLU A 35 11.43 -20.72 12.27
CA GLU A 35 11.42 -19.96 11.03
C GLU A 35 9.99 -19.66 10.57
N LEU A 36 8.98 -20.26 11.20
CA LEU A 36 7.59 -20.16 10.79
C LEU A 36 7.10 -18.72 10.83
N GLY A 37 7.52 -17.95 11.83
CA GLY A 37 7.14 -16.55 11.97
C GLY A 37 7.56 -15.71 10.77
N VAL A 38 8.82 -15.86 10.32
CA VAL A 38 9.31 -15.13 9.13
C VAL A 38 8.56 -15.57 7.88
N GLN A 39 8.29 -16.86 7.72
CA GLN A 39 7.59 -17.37 6.55
C GLN A 39 6.16 -16.82 6.47
N VAL A 40 5.41 -16.88 7.57
CA VAL A 40 4.02 -16.43 7.60
C VAL A 40 3.93 -14.90 7.57
N PHE A 41 4.65 -14.23 8.46
CA PHE A 41 4.56 -12.78 8.59
C PHE A 41 5.24 -12.07 7.42
N GLY A 42 6.26 -12.67 6.81
CA GLY A 42 6.87 -12.15 5.60
C GLY A 42 5.91 -12.17 4.43
N MET A 43 5.13 -13.24 4.27
CA MET A 43 4.11 -13.33 3.22
C MET A 43 3.02 -12.29 3.45
N VAL A 44 2.49 -12.20 4.67
CA VAL A 44 1.43 -11.24 5.01
C VAL A 44 1.93 -9.81 4.81
N HIS A 45 3.13 -9.50 5.29
CA HIS A 45 3.71 -8.17 5.11
C HIS A 45 3.93 -7.85 3.63
N GLY A 46 4.40 -8.80 2.85
CA GLY A 46 4.62 -8.62 1.41
C GLY A 46 3.33 -8.26 0.67
N VAL A 47 2.23 -8.93 0.98
CA VAL A 47 0.91 -8.64 0.40
C VAL A 47 0.47 -7.22 0.80
N VAL A 48 0.60 -6.86 2.06
CA VAL A 48 0.20 -5.54 2.55
C VAL A 48 1.12 -4.45 1.98
N PHE A 49 2.40 -4.72 1.83
CA PHE A 49 3.36 -3.81 1.19
C PHE A 49 2.92 -3.47 -0.24
N ILE A 50 2.56 -4.48 -1.03
CA ILE A 50 2.07 -4.27 -2.39
C ILE A 50 0.77 -3.47 -2.38
N ALA A 51 -0.16 -3.80 -1.48
CA ALA A 51 -1.42 -3.07 -1.36
C ALA A 51 -1.18 -1.59 -0.99
N TYR A 52 -0.24 -1.32 -0.09
CA TYR A 52 0.14 0.05 0.26
C TYR A 52 0.71 0.80 -0.95
N CYS A 53 1.61 0.18 -1.69
CA CYS A 53 2.21 0.80 -2.88
C CYS A 53 1.15 1.11 -3.94
N LEU A 54 0.24 0.17 -4.21
CA LEU A 54 -0.84 0.39 -5.17
C LEU A 54 -1.79 1.50 -4.70
N ALA A 55 -2.13 1.53 -3.42
CA ALA A 55 -2.95 2.60 -2.85
C ALA A 55 -2.26 3.95 -2.96
N THR A 56 -0.95 4.01 -2.73
CA THR A 56 -0.16 5.24 -2.86
C THR A 56 -0.20 5.76 -4.29
N VAL A 57 -0.01 4.90 -5.27
CA VAL A 57 -0.09 5.29 -6.69
C VAL A 57 -1.50 5.75 -7.05
N LEU A 58 -2.52 5.01 -6.66
CA LEU A 58 -3.91 5.36 -6.91
C LEU A 58 -4.26 6.74 -6.33
N LEU A 59 -3.89 6.98 -5.09
CA LEU A 59 -4.14 8.25 -4.41
C LEU A 59 -3.34 9.38 -5.03
N SER A 60 -2.11 9.15 -5.46
CA SER A 60 -1.30 10.18 -6.10
C SER A 60 -1.93 10.65 -7.40
N VAL A 61 -2.51 9.75 -8.18
CA VAL A 61 -3.22 10.09 -9.43
C VAL A 61 -4.51 10.84 -9.11
N ASP A 62 -5.33 10.31 -8.21
CA ASP A 62 -6.63 10.92 -7.87
C ASP A 62 -6.47 12.29 -7.20
N GLN A 63 -5.55 12.41 -6.24
CA GLN A 63 -5.36 13.63 -5.45
C GLN A 63 -4.31 14.58 -6.05
N ARG A 64 -3.78 14.27 -7.23
CA ARG A 64 -2.79 15.07 -7.95
C ARG A 64 -1.53 15.37 -7.12
N TRP A 65 -0.93 14.33 -6.57
CA TRP A 65 0.34 14.49 -5.86
C TRP A 65 1.46 14.85 -6.84
N PRO A 66 2.39 15.74 -6.46
CA PRO A 66 3.63 15.89 -7.22
C PRO A 66 4.43 14.60 -7.18
N LEU A 67 5.24 14.36 -8.22
CA LEU A 67 6.04 13.15 -8.32
C LEU A 67 6.94 12.95 -7.10
N SER A 68 7.49 14.04 -6.56
CA SER A 68 8.34 13.98 -5.36
C SER A 68 7.60 13.38 -4.16
N ARG A 69 6.33 13.68 -4.00
CA ARG A 69 5.51 13.14 -2.90
C ARG A 69 5.12 11.70 -3.13
N LEU A 70 4.87 11.31 -4.37
CA LEU A 70 4.63 9.91 -4.72
C LEU A 70 5.86 9.06 -4.40
N VAL A 71 7.03 9.50 -4.83
CA VAL A 71 8.29 8.79 -4.56
C VAL A 71 8.53 8.69 -3.05
N LEU A 72 8.31 9.79 -2.31
CA LEU A 72 8.45 9.79 -0.86
C LEU A 72 7.51 8.79 -0.20
N GLY A 73 6.26 8.72 -0.64
CA GLY A 73 5.27 7.78 -0.12
C GLY A 73 5.65 6.32 -0.39
N LEU A 74 6.18 6.03 -1.58
CA LEU A 74 6.66 4.69 -1.90
C LEU A 74 7.90 4.32 -1.09
N LEU A 75 8.83 5.25 -0.92
CA LEU A 75 10.03 5.02 -0.11
C LEU A 75 9.69 4.83 1.37
N ALA A 76 8.60 5.43 1.86
CA ALA A 76 8.17 5.27 3.24
C ALA A 76 7.79 3.83 3.59
N ALA A 77 7.48 2.99 2.60
CA ALA A 77 7.16 1.59 2.81
C ALA A 77 8.40 0.74 3.13
N VAL A 78 9.59 1.20 2.77
CA VAL A 78 10.83 0.43 2.91
C VAL A 78 11.29 0.33 4.37
N PRO A 79 11.44 1.45 5.13
CA PRO A 79 11.78 1.33 6.54
C PRO A 79 10.56 0.91 7.37
N PRO A 80 10.77 0.18 8.48
CA PRO A 80 9.65 -0.21 9.33
C PRO A 80 9.00 1.01 9.99
N PHE A 81 7.67 1.02 10.03
CA PHE A 81 6.82 2.01 10.72
C PHE A 81 6.80 3.42 10.13
N VAL A 82 7.48 3.69 9.02
CA VAL A 82 7.55 5.03 8.44
C VAL A 82 6.27 5.40 7.69
N THR A 83 5.46 4.44 7.28
CA THR A 83 4.20 4.70 6.58
C THR A 83 3.22 5.52 7.41
N VAL A 84 3.17 5.32 8.72
CA VAL A 84 2.25 6.07 9.60
C VAL A 84 2.66 7.54 9.73
N PRO A 85 3.93 7.90 10.03
CA PRO A 85 4.35 9.28 9.96
C PRO A 85 4.15 9.93 8.60
N PHE A 86 4.39 9.22 7.50
CA PHE A 86 4.16 9.74 6.16
C PHE A 86 2.68 10.02 5.92
N GLU A 87 1.80 9.12 6.33
CA GLU A 87 0.35 9.31 6.19
C GLU A 87 -0.11 10.57 6.95
N ARG A 88 0.40 10.78 8.15
CA ARG A 88 0.10 11.98 8.92
C ARG A 88 0.63 13.24 8.24
N TYR A 89 1.81 13.18 7.68
CA TYR A 89 2.38 14.27 6.89
C TYR A 89 1.50 14.58 5.69
N ALA A 90 1.08 13.56 4.95
CA ALA A 90 0.22 13.72 3.79
C ALA A 90 -1.12 14.36 4.16
N GLU A 91 -1.71 13.94 5.27
CA GLU A 91 -2.96 14.52 5.76
C GLU A 91 -2.79 15.99 6.13
N ARG A 92 -1.73 16.33 6.86
CA ARG A 92 -1.46 17.71 7.27
C ARG A 92 -1.09 18.62 6.10
N SER A 93 -0.49 18.06 5.07
CA SER A 93 -0.06 18.81 3.88
C SER A 93 -1.16 18.97 2.84
N GLY A 94 -2.37 18.47 3.11
CA GLY A 94 -3.48 18.57 2.17
C GLY A 94 -3.41 17.61 0.99
N LEU A 95 -2.57 16.57 1.08
CA LEU A 95 -2.46 15.55 0.04
C LEU A 95 -3.61 14.54 0.06
N LEU A 96 -4.32 14.46 1.17
CA LEU A 96 -5.44 13.52 1.34
C LEU A 96 -6.75 14.29 1.53
N GLY A 97 -7.64 14.16 0.56
CA GLY A 97 -8.97 14.75 0.63
C GLY A 97 -10.00 13.79 1.23
N ASP A 98 -11.18 14.30 1.48
CA ASP A 98 -12.31 13.51 1.97
C ASP A 98 -13.04 12.78 0.85
N ASP A 99 -12.89 13.23 -0.40
CA ASP A 99 -13.57 12.71 -1.56
C ASP A 99 -12.59 12.36 -2.67
N TRP A 100 -12.92 11.33 -3.44
CA TRP A 100 -12.19 10.98 -4.64
C TRP A 100 -12.49 12.01 -5.73
N ARG A 101 -11.46 12.73 -6.17
CA ARG A 101 -11.58 13.75 -7.22
C ARG A 101 -12.15 13.18 -8.52
N LEU A 102 -11.67 12.03 -8.95
CA LEU A 102 -12.07 11.41 -10.21
C LEU A 102 -13.45 10.76 -10.15
N ARG A 103 -14.12 10.77 -9.01
CA ARG A 103 -15.52 10.34 -8.93
C ARG A 103 -16.43 11.29 -9.66
N SER A 104 -16.11 12.59 -9.68
CA SER A 104 -16.91 13.64 -10.29
C SER A 104 -16.22 14.37 -11.43
N GLU A 105 -14.89 14.48 -11.43
CA GLU A 105 -14.15 15.15 -12.50
C GLU A 105 -13.91 14.23 -13.70
N ALA A 106 -13.87 14.85 -14.88
CA ALA A 106 -13.53 14.14 -16.11
C ALA A 106 -12.05 13.75 -16.11
N PRO A 107 -11.72 12.49 -16.41
CA PRO A 107 -10.33 12.04 -16.45
C PRO A 107 -9.58 12.62 -17.64
N ARG A 108 -8.31 12.93 -17.45
CA ARG A 108 -7.40 13.43 -18.47
C ARG A 108 -6.33 12.38 -18.72
N GLY A 109 -6.40 11.68 -19.84
CA GLY A 109 -5.42 10.66 -20.20
C GLY A 109 -5.77 9.26 -19.71
N ALA A 110 -4.98 8.28 -20.15
CA ALA A 110 -5.26 6.86 -19.90
C ALA A 110 -5.16 6.48 -18.44
N VAL A 111 -4.17 7.02 -17.71
CA VAL A 111 -3.96 6.69 -16.29
C VAL A 111 -5.13 7.20 -15.46
N GLU A 112 -5.59 8.43 -15.69
CA GLU A 112 -6.74 8.98 -14.98
C GLU A 112 -8.04 8.27 -15.34
N ARG A 113 -8.19 7.79 -16.59
CA ARG A 113 -9.36 7.01 -16.98
C ARG A 113 -9.44 5.69 -16.21
N LEU A 114 -8.33 4.99 -16.09
CA LEU A 114 -8.29 3.77 -15.30
C LEU A 114 -8.60 4.04 -13.84
N THR A 115 -7.98 5.07 -13.27
CA THR A 115 -8.21 5.46 -11.88
C THR A 115 -9.67 5.87 -11.66
N ALA A 116 -10.24 6.65 -12.57
CA ALA A 116 -11.65 7.06 -12.51
C ALA A 116 -12.58 5.84 -12.53
N TRP A 117 -12.30 4.88 -13.39
CA TRP A 117 -13.08 3.64 -13.46
C TRP A 117 -13.06 2.88 -12.14
N LEU A 118 -11.87 2.75 -11.53
CA LEU A 118 -11.71 2.08 -10.24
C LEU A 118 -12.46 2.80 -9.12
N VAL A 119 -12.37 4.12 -9.09
CA VAL A 119 -12.99 4.95 -8.05
C VAL A 119 -14.51 4.98 -8.18
N ARG A 120 -15.02 5.07 -9.41
CA ARG A 120 -16.47 5.17 -9.67
C ARG A 120 -17.19 3.84 -9.51
N ARG A 121 -16.47 2.74 -9.52
CA ARG A 121 -17.04 1.39 -9.40
C ARG A 121 -16.34 0.66 -8.25
N PRO A 122 -16.70 0.98 -6.99
CA PRO A 122 -15.93 0.50 -5.84
C PRO A 122 -15.86 -1.02 -5.74
N ALA A 123 -16.93 -1.75 -6.07
CA ALA A 123 -16.91 -3.20 -6.02
C ALA A 123 -15.97 -3.80 -7.06
N GLN A 124 -16.03 -3.31 -8.31
CA GLN A 124 -15.15 -3.75 -9.39
C GLN A 124 -13.72 -3.26 -9.16
N GLY A 125 -13.55 -2.04 -8.64
CA GLY A 125 -12.25 -1.51 -8.27
C GLY A 125 -11.57 -2.34 -7.19
N ALA A 126 -12.31 -2.74 -6.17
CA ALA A 126 -11.81 -3.62 -5.11
C ALA A 126 -11.39 -4.98 -5.67
N LEU A 127 -12.20 -5.56 -6.58
CA LEU A 127 -11.87 -6.82 -7.22
C LEU A 127 -10.59 -6.71 -8.04
N VAL A 128 -10.46 -5.67 -8.87
CA VAL A 128 -9.25 -5.42 -9.66
C VAL A 128 -8.04 -5.22 -8.74
N GLY A 129 -8.21 -4.49 -7.64
CA GLY A 129 -7.17 -4.29 -6.65
C GLY A 129 -6.69 -5.60 -6.03
N VAL A 130 -7.60 -6.47 -5.63
CA VAL A 130 -7.28 -7.78 -5.08
C VAL A 130 -6.56 -8.64 -6.12
N VAL A 131 -7.03 -8.67 -7.35
CA VAL A 131 -6.37 -9.40 -8.44
C VAL A 131 -4.98 -8.86 -8.71
N ALA A 132 -4.80 -7.53 -8.72
CA ALA A 132 -3.50 -6.90 -8.92
C ALA A 132 -2.52 -7.26 -7.80
N VAL A 133 -2.97 -7.19 -6.55
CA VAL A 133 -2.13 -7.58 -5.40
C VAL A 133 -1.76 -9.06 -5.48
N ALA A 134 -2.72 -9.92 -5.78
CA ALA A 134 -2.46 -11.35 -5.92
C ALA A 134 -1.48 -11.65 -7.05
N GLY A 135 -1.67 -10.98 -8.21
CA GLY A 135 -0.79 -11.15 -9.36
C GLY A 135 0.63 -10.68 -9.09
N LEU A 136 0.78 -9.50 -8.49
CA LEU A 136 2.10 -8.97 -8.13
C LEU A 136 2.79 -9.81 -7.06
N THR A 137 2.03 -10.32 -6.09
CA THR A 137 2.57 -11.25 -5.09
C THR A 137 3.06 -12.52 -5.75
N GLY A 138 2.29 -13.07 -6.70
CA GLY A 138 2.69 -14.25 -7.47
C GLY A 138 3.97 -14.01 -8.26
N VAL A 139 4.09 -12.86 -8.94
CA VAL A 139 5.31 -12.48 -9.66
C VAL A 139 6.50 -12.37 -8.70
N ALA A 140 6.31 -11.72 -7.56
CA ALA A 140 7.37 -11.57 -6.57
C ALA A 140 7.88 -12.93 -6.06
N LEU A 141 6.97 -13.87 -5.84
CA LEU A 141 7.32 -15.23 -5.41
C LEU A 141 8.07 -16.01 -6.50
N LEU A 142 7.73 -15.78 -7.77
CA LEU A 142 8.42 -16.42 -8.89
C LEU A 142 9.83 -15.86 -9.09
N VAL A 143 10.01 -14.56 -8.85
CA VAL A 143 11.33 -13.91 -8.98
C VAL A 143 12.27 -14.35 -7.88
N GLY A 144 11.79 -14.45 -6.67
CA GLY A 144 12.57 -14.94 -5.55
C GLY A 144 11.76 -14.97 -4.26
N PRO A 145 11.71 -16.12 -3.56
CA PRO A 145 11.06 -16.14 -2.27
C PRO A 145 11.82 -15.28 -1.27
N PRO A 146 11.14 -14.64 -0.31
CA PRO A 146 11.83 -13.94 0.77
C PRO A 146 12.66 -14.95 1.57
N ALA A 147 13.92 -14.69 1.66
CA ALA A 147 14.84 -15.57 2.35
C ALA A 147 14.67 -15.45 3.86
#